data_f16246cac293accbf7708ccb64d97c33
#
_entry.id   f16246cac293accbf7708ccb64d97c33
#
_cell.length_a   1.000
_cell.length_b   1.000
_cell.length_c   1.000
_cell.angle_alpha   90.00
_cell.angle_beta   90.00
_cell.angle_gamma   90.00
#
_symmetry.space_group_name_H-M   'P 1'
#
loop_
_entity.id
_entity.type
_entity.pdbx_description
1 polymer ?
#
loop_
_entity_poly.entity_id
_entity_poly.type
_entity_poly.pdbx_seq_one_letter_code
_entity_poly.pdbx_strand_id
1 'polypeptide(L)'
;MPTKEQVIEVAKKCYDPEIPVNIWDLGLIYDIDIQEQDTVNIRMSLTTKHCPAAQQIPEALKQKMMKELGIKNVAVQIVFDPAWTPERISEDGKRRLGIIV
;
A
#
# COMPACT_ATOMS: atom_id res chain seq x y z
N MET A 1 15.59 -13.29 -0.81
CA MET A 1 14.75 -12.26 -1.47
C MET A 1 13.33 -12.37 -0.95
N PRO A 2 12.65 -11.24 -0.70
CA PRO A 2 11.24 -11.30 -0.31
C PRO A 2 10.38 -11.77 -1.47
N THR A 3 9.22 -12.33 -1.13
CA THR A 3 8.23 -12.70 -2.13
C THR A 3 7.17 -11.61 -2.23
N LYS A 4 6.41 -11.62 -3.32
CA LYS A 4 5.29 -10.71 -3.48
C LYS A 4 4.29 -10.87 -2.33
N GLU A 5 4.02 -12.10 -1.93
CA GLU A 5 3.09 -12.40 -0.83
C GLU A 5 3.57 -11.80 0.47
N GLN A 6 4.87 -11.83 0.74
CA GLN A 6 5.41 -11.22 1.95
C GLN A 6 5.23 -9.70 1.93
N VAL A 7 5.45 -9.08 0.78
CA VAL A 7 5.23 -7.64 0.63
C VAL A 7 3.76 -7.30 0.84
N ILE A 8 2.85 -8.09 0.27
CA ILE A 8 1.42 -7.90 0.44
C ILE A 8 1.01 -8.01 1.92
N GLU A 9 1.57 -8.99 2.64
CA GLU A 9 1.27 -9.14 4.07
C GLU A 9 1.70 -7.93 4.88
N VAL A 10 2.84 -7.33 4.55
CA VAL A 10 3.26 -6.09 5.21
C VAL A 10 2.31 -4.95 4.87
N ALA A 11 1.91 -4.83 3.61
CA ALA A 11 0.97 -3.80 3.19
C ALA A 11 -0.38 -3.93 3.91
N LYS A 12 -0.82 -5.14 4.21
CA LYS A 12 -2.06 -5.38 4.96
C LYS A 12 -1.98 -4.91 6.41
N LYS A 13 -0.80 -4.61 6.91
CA LYS A 13 -0.60 -4.07 8.26
C LYS A 13 -0.52 -2.55 8.27
N CYS A 14 -0.55 -1.91 7.12
CA CYS A 14 -0.52 -0.46 7.00
C CYS A 14 -1.93 0.06 6.71
N TYR A 15 -2.35 1.05 7.46
CA TYR A 15 -3.72 1.59 7.36
C TYR A 15 -3.70 3.04 6.94
N ASP A 16 -4.72 3.44 6.17
CA ASP A 16 -4.99 4.84 5.93
C ASP A 16 -5.45 5.45 7.25
N PRO A 17 -4.94 6.64 7.63
CA PRO A 17 -5.30 7.22 8.93
C PRO A 17 -6.77 7.63 9.03
N GLU A 18 -7.46 7.78 7.93
CA GLU A 18 -8.86 8.22 7.92
C GLU A 18 -9.85 7.10 7.62
N ILE A 19 -9.36 5.95 7.12
CA ILE A 19 -10.22 4.85 6.68
C ILE A 19 -9.77 3.59 7.42
N PRO A 20 -10.67 2.87 8.12
CA PRO A 20 -10.28 1.70 8.91
C PRO A 20 -10.07 0.43 8.06
N VAL A 21 -9.39 0.58 6.95
CA VAL A 21 -9.04 -0.52 6.04
C VAL A 21 -7.58 -0.37 5.66
N ASN A 22 -6.87 -1.50 5.58
CA ASN A 22 -5.46 -1.46 5.20
C ASN A 22 -5.28 -1.04 3.75
N ILE A 23 -4.06 -0.58 3.42
CA ILE A 23 -3.79 -0.01 2.10
C ILE A 23 -3.86 -1.03 0.97
N TRP A 24 -3.63 -2.31 1.25
CA TRP A 24 -3.78 -3.34 0.24
C TRP A 24 -5.25 -3.52 -0.14
N ASP A 25 -6.12 -3.67 0.85
CA ASP A 25 -7.55 -3.85 0.60
C ASP A 25 -8.20 -2.59 0.06
N LEU A 26 -7.63 -1.42 0.35
CA LEU A 26 -8.09 -0.18 -0.28
C LEU A 26 -7.77 -0.12 -1.79
N GLY A 27 -6.90 -1.00 -2.26
CA GLY A 27 -6.51 -0.98 -3.66
C GLY A 27 -5.54 0.13 -4.01
N LEU A 28 -4.77 0.60 -3.02
CA LEU A 28 -3.79 1.66 -3.24
C LEU A 28 -2.49 1.16 -3.88
N ILE A 29 -2.17 -0.12 -3.72
CA ILE A 29 -0.96 -0.70 -4.31
C ILE A 29 -1.25 -1.11 -5.74
N TYR A 30 -0.60 -0.44 -6.69
CA TYR A 30 -0.82 -0.71 -8.11
C TYR A 30 0.17 -1.70 -8.68
N ASP A 31 1.40 -1.70 -8.19
CA ASP A 31 2.42 -2.62 -8.70
C ASP A 31 3.47 -2.88 -7.64
N ILE A 32 4.02 -4.10 -7.63
CA ILE A 32 5.10 -4.52 -6.75
C ILE A 32 6.16 -5.15 -7.64
N ASP A 33 7.35 -4.54 -7.69
CA ASP A 33 8.46 -5.03 -8.48
C ASP A 33 9.60 -5.41 -7.53
N ILE A 34 9.86 -6.70 -7.44
CA ILE A 34 10.92 -7.24 -6.58
C ILE A 34 12.13 -7.48 -7.46
N GLN A 35 13.20 -6.75 -7.17
CA GLN A 35 14.44 -6.81 -7.92
C GLN A 35 15.52 -7.50 -7.11
N GLU A 36 16.64 -7.79 -7.76
CA GLU A 36 17.80 -8.38 -7.09
C GLU A 36 18.40 -7.40 -6.08
N GLN A 37 19.29 -7.91 -5.23
CA GLN A 37 20.03 -7.10 -4.24
C GLN A 37 19.13 -6.43 -3.20
N ASP A 38 18.11 -7.17 -2.74
CA ASP A 38 17.19 -6.70 -1.70
C ASP A 38 16.53 -5.36 -2.05
N THR A 39 16.13 -5.21 -3.31
CA THR A 39 15.47 -4.01 -3.80
C THR A 39 14.02 -4.31 -4.16
N VAL A 40 13.11 -3.51 -3.61
CA VAL A 40 11.68 -3.60 -3.91
C VAL A 40 11.18 -2.23 -4.32
N ASN A 41 10.55 -2.16 -5.48
CA ASN A 41 9.89 -0.94 -5.95
C ASN A 41 8.39 -1.12 -5.90
N ILE A 42 7.70 -0.17 -5.29
CA ILE A 42 6.25 -0.21 -5.16
C ILE A 42 5.69 1.03 -5.83
N ARG A 43 4.67 0.81 -6.66
CA ARG A 43 3.90 1.91 -7.24
C ARG A 43 2.53 1.89 -6.58
N MET A 44 2.16 3.01 -5.99
CA MET A 44 0.90 3.12 -5.27
C MET A 44 0.27 4.49 -5.46
N SER A 45 -0.99 4.59 -5.11
CA SER A 45 -1.69 5.86 -5.11
C SER A 45 -2.17 6.20 -3.69
N LEU A 46 -2.80 7.34 -3.56
CA LEU A 46 -3.40 7.79 -2.30
C LEU A 46 -4.88 8.08 -2.54
N THR A 47 -5.68 8.00 -1.48
CA THR A 47 -7.12 8.28 -1.59
C THR A 47 -7.39 9.75 -1.89
N THR A 48 -6.44 10.63 -1.54
CA THR A 48 -6.55 12.05 -1.82
C THR A 48 -5.16 12.64 -2.02
N LYS A 49 -5.06 13.63 -2.91
CA LYS A 49 -3.80 14.35 -3.16
C LYS A 49 -3.46 15.34 -2.07
N HIS A 50 -4.46 15.78 -1.32
CA HIS A 50 -4.31 16.93 -0.42
C HIS A 50 -4.34 16.60 1.06
N CYS A 51 -4.37 15.32 1.43
CA CYS A 51 -4.36 14.93 2.83
C CYS A 51 -2.91 14.77 3.31
N PRO A 52 -2.40 15.66 4.19
CA PRO A 52 -1.04 15.51 4.69
C PRO A 52 -0.82 14.20 5.44
N ALA A 53 -1.84 13.71 6.14
CA ALA A 53 -1.74 12.45 6.87
C ALA A 53 -1.55 11.27 5.91
N ALA A 54 -2.18 11.30 4.74
CA ALA A 54 -2.05 10.24 3.75
C ALA A 54 -0.64 10.17 3.18
N GLN A 55 0.10 11.27 3.17
CA GLN A 55 1.47 11.30 2.67
C GLN A 55 2.43 10.54 3.59
N GLN A 56 2.02 10.22 4.81
CA GLN A 56 2.83 9.41 5.72
C GLN A 56 2.74 7.93 5.38
N ILE A 57 1.76 7.51 4.60
CA ILE A 57 1.55 6.09 4.25
C ILE A 57 2.75 5.50 3.51
N PRO A 58 3.30 6.13 2.46
CA PRO A 58 4.46 5.57 1.77
C PRO A 58 5.66 5.36 2.68
N GLU A 59 5.92 6.31 3.57
CA GLU A 59 7.05 6.21 4.49
C GLU A 59 6.81 5.11 5.52
N ALA A 60 5.60 5.01 6.05
CA ALA A 60 5.25 3.96 7.00
C ALA A 60 5.38 2.57 6.36
N LEU A 61 4.93 2.42 5.12
CA LEU A 61 5.06 1.17 4.38
C LEU A 61 6.52 0.81 4.18
N LYS A 62 7.32 1.78 3.75
CA LYS A 62 8.76 1.59 3.54
C LYS A 62 9.45 1.12 4.81
N GLN A 63 9.21 1.79 5.93
CA GLN A 63 9.83 1.45 7.20
C GLN A 63 9.41 0.05 7.67
N LYS A 64 8.14 -0.28 7.54
CA LYS A 64 7.66 -1.61 7.91
C LYS A 64 8.31 -2.70 7.07
N MET A 65 8.44 -2.48 5.78
CA MET A 65 9.07 -3.47 4.89
C MET A 65 10.54 -3.67 5.24
N MET A 66 11.25 -2.59 5.49
CA MET A 66 12.65 -2.69 5.87
C MET A 66 12.82 -3.40 7.21
N LYS A 67 11.93 -3.13 8.16
CA LYS A 67 12.01 -3.71 9.50
C LYS A 67 11.59 -5.18 9.51
N GLU A 68 10.46 -5.51 8.89
CA GLU A 68 9.89 -6.85 8.98
C GLU A 68 10.49 -7.84 8.01
N LEU A 69 10.89 -7.40 6.84
CA LEU A 69 11.43 -8.27 5.79
C LEU A 69 12.94 -8.14 5.62
N GLY A 70 13.56 -7.20 6.32
CA GLY A 70 15.01 -6.98 6.22
C GLY A 70 15.45 -6.47 4.86
N ILE A 71 14.55 -5.84 4.10
CA ILE A 71 14.87 -5.31 2.77
C ILE A 71 15.69 -4.05 2.94
N LYS A 72 16.80 -3.95 2.20
CA LYS A 72 17.72 -2.82 2.30
C LYS A 72 17.26 -1.61 1.50
N ASN A 73 16.64 -1.84 0.35
CA ASN A 73 16.26 -0.78 -0.57
C ASN A 73 14.78 -0.90 -0.93
N VAL A 74 13.98 0.02 -0.42
CA VAL A 74 12.57 0.09 -0.75
C VAL A 74 12.30 1.46 -1.35
N ALA A 75 11.77 1.47 -2.57
CA ALA A 75 11.34 2.69 -3.23
C ALA A 75 9.83 2.64 -3.39
N VAL A 76 9.15 3.68 -2.94
CA VAL A 76 7.70 3.81 -3.08
C VAL A 76 7.43 5.01 -3.96
N GLN A 77 6.82 4.77 -5.11
CA GLN A 77 6.46 5.81 -6.05
C GLN A 77 4.97 6.09 -5.98
N ILE A 78 4.60 7.33 -5.73
CA ILE A 78 3.21 7.74 -5.68
C ILE A 78 2.79 8.17 -7.08
N VAL A 79 1.69 7.60 -7.56
CA VAL A 79 1.13 7.94 -8.87
C VAL A 79 -0.35 8.27 -8.71
N PHE A 80 -0.84 9.20 -9.51
CA PHE A 80 -2.25 9.58 -9.52
C PHE A 80 -2.92 9.30 -10.86
N ASP A 81 -2.27 8.50 -11.70
CA ASP A 81 -2.81 8.07 -12.96
C ASP A 81 -2.50 6.57 -13.14
N PRO A 82 -3.51 5.70 -13.18
CA PRO A 82 -4.93 6.02 -13.02
C PRO A 82 -5.27 6.48 -11.58
N ALA A 83 -6.25 7.36 -11.48
CA ALA A 83 -6.67 7.86 -10.18
C ALA A 83 -7.32 6.74 -9.35
N TRP A 84 -7.06 6.75 -8.04
CA TRP A 84 -7.74 5.82 -7.15
C TRP A 84 -9.22 6.15 -7.05
N THR A 85 -10.05 5.11 -7.04
CA THR A 85 -11.49 5.23 -6.81
C THR A 85 -11.94 4.18 -5.80
N PRO A 86 -13.08 4.38 -5.12
CA PRO A 86 -13.59 3.37 -4.19
C PRO A 86 -13.87 2.00 -4.81
N GLU A 87 -14.03 1.95 -6.12
CA GLU A 87 -14.23 0.68 -6.83
C GLU A 87 -13.02 -0.25 -6.73
N ARG A 88 -11.85 0.30 -6.42
CA ARG A 88 -10.63 -0.48 -6.26
C ARG A 88 -10.54 -1.17 -4.90
N ILE A 89 -11.43 -0.84 -3.97
CA ILE A 89 -11.46 -1.47 -2.65
C ILE A 89 -11.83 -2.95 -2.83
N SER A 90 -11.10 -3.84 -2.16
CA SER A 90 -11.39 -5.27 -2.18
C SER A 90 -12.75 -5.57 -1.54
N GLU A 91 -13.28 -6.75 -1.79
CA GLU A 91 -14.55 -7.16 -1.17
C GLU A 91 -14.44 -7.15 0.35
N ASP A 92 -13.32 -7.61 0.89
CA ASP A 92 -13.09 -7.60 2.34
C ASP A 92 -13.05 -6.17 2.87
N GLY A 93 -12.39 -5.26 2.16
CA GLY A 93 -12.35 -3.87 2.53
C GLY A 93 -13.73 -3.23 2.52
N LYS A 94 -14.52 -3.53 1.50
CA LYS A 94 -15.89 -3.01 1.40
C LYS A 94 -16.78 -3.51 2.54
N ARG A 95 -16.63 -4.79 2.92
CA ARG A 95 -17.37 -5.34 4.05
C ARG A 95 -17.03 -4.62 5.35
N ARG A 96 -15.76 -4.33 5.57
CA ARG A 96 -15.31 -3.62 6.77
C ARG A 96 -15.87 -2.21 6.84
N LEU A 97 -16.04 -1.57 5.70
CA LEU A 97 -16.59 -0.22 5.62
C LEU A 97 -18.13 -0.21 5.63
N GLY A 98 -18.77 -1.38 5.58
CA GLY A 98 -20.22 -1.45 5.51
C GLY A 98 -20.79 -1.12 4.14
N ILE A 99 -19.95 -1.13 3.11
CA ILE A 99 -20.41 -0.89 1.75
C ILE A 99 -21.03 -2.18 1.21
N ILE A 100 -22.27 -2.07 0.73
CA ILE A 100 -22.95 -3.21 0.14
C ILE A 100 -22.48 -3.38 -1.30
N VAL A 101 -22.03 -4.58 -1.61
CA VAL A 101 -21.55 -4.92 -2.95
C VAL A 101 -22.60 -5.67 -3.71
#